data_468bfda40f8ef6d46ce699563b5dc0de
#
_entry.id   468bfda40f8ef6d46ce699563b5dc0de
#
_cell.length_a   1.000
_cell.length_b   1.000
_cell.length_c   1.000
_cell.angle_alpha   90.00
_cell.angle_beta   90.00
_cell.angle_gamma   90.00
#
_symmetry.space_group_name_H-M   'P 1'
#
loop_
_entity.id
_entity.type
_entity.pdbx_description
1 polymer ?
#
loop_
_entity_poly.entity_id
_entity_poly.type
_entity_poly.pdbx_seq_one_letter_code
_entity_poly.pdbx_strand_id
1 'polypeptide(L)'
;LHLLGEVEVVFGFWAMVLVLFIFGIEGGDIAVNYVDTRNFTEPMFVFVIMVIAGTRPILELSKKIVLLLSSLIPLKKEFVIYFLLLSFVPLLGSFITEPAAMTLAALLLSQNYFGSKVSHRFKYATLGVLFVNISIGGTLTPYAAPPILMVSSTWNWDIWYMLENF
;
A
#
# COMPACT_ATOMS: atom_id res chain seq x y z
N LEU A 1 8.57 -6.43 21.77
CA LEU A 1 9.45 -5.85 20.73
C LEU A 1 8.81 -5.81 19.34
N HIS A 2 7.87 -6.71 19.03
CA HIS A 2 7.17 -6.71 17.73
C HIS A 2 6.27 -5.48 17.55
N LEU A 3 5.58 -5.08 18.63
CA LEU A 3 4.64 -3.94 18.61
C LEU A 3 5.33 -2.59 18.34
N LEU A 4 6.58 -2.42 18.77
CA LEU A 4 7.37 -1.19 18.56
C LEU A 4 7.95 -1.09 17.14
N GLY A 5 7.82 -2.14 16.33
CA GLY A 5 8.24 -2.14 14.92
C GLY A 5 7.12 -1.77 13.95
N GLU A 6 5.89 -1.64 14.43
CA GLU A 6 4.76 -1.25 13.60
C GLU A 6 4.67 0.28 13.50
N VAL A 7 4.70 0.77 12.30
CA VAL A 7 4.75 2.21 11.98
C VAL A 7 3.58 2.95 12.61
N GLU A 8 2.39 2.36 12.56
CA GLU A 8 1.15 2.91 13.12
C GLU A 8 1.23 3.13 14.64
N VAL A 9 1.83 2.19 15.36
CA VAL A 9 2.03 2.29 16.81
C VAL A 9 3.02 3.40 17.14
N VAL A 10 4.10 3.52 16.37
CA VAL A 10 5.12 4.58 16.57
C VAL A 10 4.51 5.95 16.30
N PHE A 11 3.78 6.14 15.21
CA PHE A 11 3.13 7.42 14.91
C PHE A 11 2.02 7.75 15.90
N GLY A 12 1.20 6.75 16.31
CA GLY A 12 0.19 6.95 17.35
C GLY A 12 0.79 7.39 18.67
N PHE A 13 1.91 6.79 19.07
CA PHE A 13 2.65 7.22 20.27
C PHE A 13 3.12 8.67 20.16
N TRP A 14 3.75 9.06 19.06
CA TRP A 14 4.23 10.43 18.87
C TRP A 14 3.10 11.44 18.75
N ALA A 15 1.96 11.07 18.15
CA ALA A 15 0.77 11.91 18.12
C ALA A 15 0.27 12.19 19.57
N MET A 16 0.22 11.15 20.40
CA MET A 16 -0.16 11.30 21.82
C MET A 16 0.83 12.21 22.56
N VAL A 17 2.14 12.01 22.37
CA VAL A 17 3.18 12.85 22.97
C VAL A 17 2.99 14.31 22.55
N LEU A 18 2.72 14.57 21.28
CA LEU A 18 2.46 15.93 20.77
C LEU A 18 1.27 16.57 21.47
N VAL A 19 0.14 15.86 21.55
CA VAL A 19 -1.07 16.40 22.22
C VAL A 19 -0.81 16.69 23.70
N LEU A 20 -0.11 15.79 24.40
CA LEU A 20 0.26 16.00 25.80
C LEU A 20 1.21 17.20 25.97
N PHE A 21 2.11 17.41 25.01
CA PHE A 21 3.03 18.55 25.03
C PHE A 21 2.27 19.88 24.81
N ILE A 22 1.35 19.93 23.85
CA ILE A 22 0.47 21.09 23.63
C ILE A 22 -0.37 21.36 24.90
N PHE A 23 -0.95 20.32 25.49
CA PHE A 23 -1.70 20.42 26.74
C PHE A 23 -0.89 21.04 27.86
N GLY A 24 0.37 20.61 28.02
CA GLY A 24 1.25 21.08 29.09
C GLY A 24 1.76 22.51 28.91
N ILE A 25 1.93 23.00 27.69
CA ILE A 25 2.50 24.32 27.40
C ILE A 25 1.40 25.36 27.16
N GLU A 26 0.44 25.01 26.30
CA GLU A 26 -0.57 25.96 25.79
C GLU A 26 -1.92 25.84 26.51
N GLY A 27 -2.10 24.76 27.27
CA GLY A 27 -3.34 24.50 28.01
C GLY A 27 -4.34 23.59 27.32
N GLY A 28 -5.34 23.14 28.09
CA GLY A 28 -6.31 22.13 27.63
C GLY A 28 -7.16 22.57 26.46
N ASP A 29 -7.64 23.82 26.47
CA ASP A 29 -8.54 24.34 25.42
C ASP A 29 -7.84 24.38 24.07
N ILE A 30 -6.55 24.73 24.02
CA ILE A 30 -5.76 24.76 22.79
C ILE A 30 -5.49 23.34 22.31
N ALA A 31 -5.19 22.42 23.21
CA ALA A 31 -4.98 21.01 22.85
C ALA A 31 -6.23 20.37 22.26
N VAL A 32 -7.41 20.61 22.86
CA VAL A 32 -8.69 20.13 22.35
C VAL A 32 -8.98 20.74 20.98
N ASN A 33 -8.87 22.06 20.86
CA ASN A 33 -9.08 22.75 19.58
C ASN A 33 -8.13 22.26 18.48
N TYR A 34 -6.87 21.96 18.85
CA TYR A 34 -5.93 21.37 17.89
C TYR A 34 -6.42 20.04 17.35
N VAL A 35 -6.92 19.14 18.19
CA VAL A 35 -7.44 17.83 17.77
C VAL A 35 -8.73 18.00 16.95
N ASP A 36 -9.67 18.81 17.42
CA ASP A 36 -10.98 19.01 16.79
C ASP A 36 -10.89 19.67 15.41
N THR A 37 -9.85 20.49 15.18
CA THR A 37 -9.64 21.15 13.88
C THR A 37 -8.88 20.25 12.87
N ARG A 38 -8.43 19.06 13.26
CA ARG A 38 -7.79 18.13 12.32
C ARG A 38 -8.81 17.48 11.42
N ASN A 39 -8.48 17.43 10.15
CA ASN A 39 -9.30 16.71 9.17
C ASN A 39 -8.93 15.21 9.21
N PHE A 40 -9.79 14.40 9.80
CA PHE A 40 -9.63 12.93 9.85
C PHE A 40 -10.32 12.20 8.69
N THR A 41 -10.97 12.92 7.77
CA THR A 41 -11.72 12.30 6.66
C THR A 41 -10.80 11.45 5.77
N GLU A 42 -9.65 12.01 5.38
CA GLU A 42 -8.69 11.29 4.53
C GLU A 42 -8.07 10.08 5.23
N PRO A 43 -7.51 10.19 6.46
CA PRO A 43 -7.01 9.03 7.19
C PRO A 43 -8.07 7.95 7.41
N MET A 44 -9.30 8.31 7.74
CA MET A 44 -10.40 7.37 7.92
C MET A 44 -10.79 6.69 6.62
N PHE A 45 -10.82 7.41 5.51
CA PHE A 45 -11.07 6.85 4.18
C PHE A 45 -10.01 5.81 3.81
N VAL A 46 -8.73 6.15 3.98
CA VAL A 46 -7.61 5.22 3.74
C VAL A 46 -7.72 3.99 4.63
N PHE A 47 -8.01 4.18 5.92
CA PHE A 47 -8.19 3.07 6.85
C PHE A 47 -9.29 2.10 6.41
N VAL A 48 -10.46 2.63 6.04
CA VAL A 48 -11.60 1.81 5.56
C VAL A 48 -11.21 1.05 4.28
N ILE A 49 -10.56 1.71 3.33
CA ILE A 49 -10.11 1.05 2.10
C ILE A 49 -9.07 -0.04 2.40
N MET A 50 -8.11 0.21 3.28
CA MET A 50 -7.10 -0.78 3.66
C MET A 50 -7.74 -2.01 4.32
N VAL A 51 -8.72 -1.81 5.21
CA VAL A 51 -9.45 -2.91 5.85
C VAL A 51 -10.20 -3.73 4.81
N ILE A 52 -10.92 -3.10 3.89
CA ILE A 52 -11.68 -3.80 2.85
C ILE A 52 -10.74 -4.53 1.89
N ALA A 53 -9.72 -3.84 1.37
CA ALA A 53 -8.77 -4.38 0.40
C ALA A 53 -7.92 -5.53 0.95
N GLY A 54 -7.61 -5.51 2.26
CA GLY A 54 -6.89 -6.58 2.95
C GLY A 54 -7.74 -7.82 3.24
N THR A 55 -9.03 -7.83 2.91
CA THR A 55 -9.90 -8.98 3.15
C THR A 55 -9.57 -10.16 2.24
N ARG A 56 -9.78 -11.38 2.77
CA ARG A 56 -9.55 -12.63 2.02
C ARG A 56 -10.24 -12.66 0.65
N PRO A 57 -11.52 -12.25 0.50
CA PRO A 57 -12.19 -12.25 -0.80
C PRO A 57 -11.46 -11.41 -1.86
N ILE A 58 -10.98 -10.23 -1.50
CA ILE A 58 -10.25 -9.34 -2.42
C ILE A 58 -8.90 -9.95 -2.82
N LEU A 59 -8.14 -10.47 -1.85
CA LEU A 59 -6.86 -11.14 -2.11
C LEU A 59 -7.02 -12.39 -2.98
N GLU A 60 -8.05 -13.22 -2.71
CA GLU A 60 -8.35 -14.42 -3.51
C GLU A 60 -8.81 -14.05 -4.93
N LEU A 61 -9.61 -12.99 -5.09
CA LEU A 61 -10.00 -12.48 -6.41
C LEU A 61 -8.78 -12.03 -7.20
N SER A 62 -7.92 -11.21 -6.58
CA SER A 62 -6.68 -10.72 -7.21
C SER A 62 -5.76 -11.87 -7.63
N LYS A 63 -5.61 -12.88 -6.76
CA LYS A 63 -4.87 -14.12 -7.10
C LYS A 63 -5.48 -14.85 -8.29
N LYS A 64 -6.80 -15.01 -8.33
CA LYS A 64 -7.50 -15.64 -9.47
C LYS A 64 -7.29 -14.87 -10.77
N ILE A 65 -7.33 -13.54 -10.73
CA ILE A 65 -7.07 -12.68 -11.89
C ILE A 65 -5.63 -12.93 -12.41
N VAL A 66 -4.62 -12.92 -11.54
CA VAL A 66 -3.23 -13.22 -11.93
C VAL A 66 -3.11 -14.60 -12.58
N LEU A 67 -3.75 -15.62 -12.01
CA LEU A 67 -3.73 -16.97 -12.55
C LEU A 67 -4.46 -17.07 -13.90
N LEU A 68 -5.58 -16.37 -14.05
CA LEU A 68 -6.32 -16.31 -15.32
C LEU A 68 -5.48 -15.63 -16.41
N LEU A 69 -4.91 -14.46 -16.11
CA LEU A 69 -4.02 -13.77 -17.04
C LEU A 69 -2.81 -14.62 -17.43
N SER A 70 -2.25 -15.37 -16.46
CA SER A 70 -1.13 -16.27 -16.73
C SER A 70 -1.48 -17.42 -17.67
N SER A 71 -2.76 -17.80 -17.76
CA SER A 71 -3.21 -18.86 -18.68
C SER A 71 -3.42 -18.37 -20.11
N LEU A 72 -3.57 -17.07 -20.30
CA LEU A 72 -3.77 -16.45 -21.63
C LEU A 72 -2.45 -16.23 -22.38
N ILE A 73 -1.33 -16.22 -21.67
CA ILE A 73 -0.02 -15.95 -22.26
C ILE A 73 0.67 -17.28 -22.58
N PRO A 74 1.02 -17.57 -23.86
CA PRO A 74 1.57 -18.84 -24.30
C PRO A 74 3.08 -18.98 -24.00
N LEU A 75 3.46 -18.73 -22.75
CA LEU A 75 4.83 -18.86 -22.23
C LEU A 75 4.84 -19.80 -21.01
N LYS A 76 6.04 -20.16 -20.52
CA LYS A 76 6.16 -20.97 -19.31
C LYS A 76 5.45 -20.27 -18.13
N LYS A 77 4.48 -20.95 -17.55
CA LYS A 77 3.57 -20.42 -16.54
C LYS A 77 4.31 -19.76 -15.36
N GLU A 78 5.41 -20.37 -14.92
CA GLU A 78 6.23 -19.84 -13.83
C GLU A 78 6.82 -18.47 -14.18
N PHE A 79 7.34 -18.29 -15.39
CA PHE A 79 7.88 -17.02 -15.86
C PHE A 79 6.78 -15.96 -15.97
N VAL A 80 5.61 -16.34 -16.51
CA VAL A 80 4.47 -15.41 -16.66
C VAL A 80 3.96 -14.95 -15.31
N ILE A 81 3.79 -15.86 -14.35
CA ILE A 81 3.36 -15.50 -12.99
C ILE A 81 4.38 -14.56 -12.33
N TYR A 82 5.68 -14.87 -12.43
CA TYR A 82 6.72 -14.01 -11.90
C TYR A 82 6.67 -12.61 -12.51
N PHE A 83 6.52 -12.51 -13.81
CA PHE A 83 6.37 -11.24 -14.52
C PHE A 83 5.11 -10.47 -14.06
N LEU A 84 3.96 -11.14 -13.98
CA LEU A 84 2.70 -10.52 -13.53
C LEU A 84 2.78 -10.04 -12.08
N LEU A 85 3.47 -10.77 -11.20
CA LEU A 85 3.67 -10.37 -9.81
C LEU A 85 4.51 -9.10 -9.68
N LEU A 86 5.43 -8.87 -10.61
CA LEU A 86 6.29 -7.69 -10.59
C LEU A 86 5.77 -6.53 -11.45
N SER A 87 4.77 -6.74 -12.30
CA SER A 87 4.22 -5.70 -13.18
C SER A 87 2.74 -5.43 -12.93
N PHE A 88 1.90 -6.43 -13.15
CA PHE A 88 0.44 -6.29 -13.07
C PHE A 88 -0.06 -6.12 -11.64
N VAL A 89 0.48 -6.87 -10.68
CA VAL A 89 0.07 -6.75 -9.26
C VAL A 89 0.40 -5.36 -8.70
N PRO A 90 1.57 -4.75 -8.96
CA PRO A 90 1.79 -3.34 -8.67
C PRO A 90 0.71 -2.40 -9.20
N LEU A 91 0.30 -2.56 -10.47
CA LEU A 91 -0.77 -1.75 -11.04
C LEU A 91 -2.13 -1.98 -10.36
N LEU A 92 -2.42 -3.22 -9.92
CA LEU A 92 -3.58 -3.49 -9.08
C LEU A 92 -3.55 -2.71 -7.77
N GLY A 93 -2.37 -2.33 -7.28
CA GLY A 93 -2.21 -1.47 -6.12
C GLY A 93 -3.00 -0.17 -6.19
N SER A 94 -3.18 0.38 -7.40
CA SER A 94 -4.04 1.55 -7.62
C SER A 94 -5.53 1.31 -7.32
N PHE A 95 -5.97 0.07 -7.27
CA PHE A 95 -7.38 -0.30 -7.02
C PHE A 95 -7.59 -0.94 -5.65
N ILE A 96 -6.62 -1.77 -5.20
CA ILE A 96 -6.72 -2.52 -3.94
C ILE A 96 -5.87 -1.92 -2.81
N THR A 97 -5.20 -0.82 -3.05
CA THR A 97 -4.19 -0.14 -2.23
C THR A 97 -2.77 -0.75 -2.33
N GLU A 98 -1.78 0.12 -2.17
CA GLU A 98 -0.36 -0.25 -2.20
C GLU A 98 0.02 -1.35 -1.19
N PRO A 99 -0.36 -1.27 0.10
CA PRO A 99 -0.05 -2.32 1.08
C PRO A 99 -0.69 -3.67 0.75
N ALA A 100 -1.91 -3.70 0.21
CA ALA A 100 -2.59 -4.93 -0.16
C ALA A 100 -1.90 -5.61 -1.36
N ALA A 101 -1.54 -4.83 -2.40
CA ALA A 101 -0.80 -5.33 -3.55
C ALA A 101 0.59 -5.86 -3.15
N MET A 102 1.30 -5.14 -2.26
CA MET A 102 2.59 -5.57 -1.73
C MET A 102 2.48 -6.90 -0.99
N THR A 103 1.50 -7.04 -0.11
CA THR A 103 1.25 -8.27 0.65
C THR A 103 0.95 -9.44 -0.28
N LEU A 104 0.06 -9.24 -1.26
CA LEU A 104 -0.29 -10.25 -2.25
C LEU A 104 0.94 -10.72 -3.04
N ALA A 105 1.71 -9.77 -3.59
CA ALA A 105 2.90 -10.09 -4.37
C ALA A 105 3.96 -10.79 -3.54
N ALA A 106 4.25 -10.29 -2.34
CA ALA A 106 5.24 -10.86 -1.44
C ALA A 106 4.90 -12.30 -1.02
N LEU A 107 3.62 -12.58 -0.69
CA LEU A 107 3.16 -13.92 -0.35
C LEU A 107 3.30 -14.88 -1.53
N LEU A 108 2.87 -14.48 -2.73
CA LEU A 108 2.96 -15.34 -3.91
C LEU A 108 4.41 -15.55 -4.35
N LEU A 109 5.28 -14.55 -4.27
CA LEU A 109 6.73 -14.71 -4.51
C LEU A 109 7.37 -15.63 -3.49
N SER A 110 7.04 -15.49 -2.22
CA SER A 110 7.57 -16.34 -1.16
C SER A 110 7.18 -17.81 -1.37
N GLN A 111 5.92 -18.07 -1.69
CA GLN A 111 5.41 -19.43 -1.88
C GLN A 111 5.96 -20.12 -3.14
N ASN A 112 6.13 -19.38 -4.23
CA ASN A 112 6.44 -19.98 -5.54
C ASN A 112 7.90 -19.84 -5.95
N TYR A 113 8.63 -18.81 -5.48
CA TYR A 113 9.96 -18.47 -6.00
C TYR A 113 11.06 -18.40 -4.94
N PHE A 114 10.75 -18.20 -3.65
CA PHE A 114 11.77 -18.00 -2.62
C PHE A 114 12.15 -19.28 -1.87
N GLY A 115 12.21 -20.42 -2.57
CA GLY A 115 12.68 -21.66 -2.00
C GLY A 115 14.11 -21.59 -1.43
N SER A 116 14.51 -22.63 -0.67
CA SER A 116 15.82 -22.71 -0.01
C SER A 116 17.02 -22.70 -0.97
N LYS A 117 16.81 -23.15 -2.21
CA LYS A 117 17.86 -23.22 -3.25
C LYS A 117 18.09 -21.91 -4.00
N VAL A 118 17.26 -20.91 -3.79
CA VAL A 118 17.35 -19.61 -4.48
C VAL A 118 18.32 -18.70 -3.75
N SER A 119 19.23 -18.07 -4.50
CA SER A 119 20.24 -17.19 -3.92
C SER A 119 19.63 -15.99 -3.22
N HIS A 120 20.22 -15.54 -2.13
CA HIS A 120 19.80 -14.32 -1.43
C HIS A 120 19.83 -13.09 -2.34
N ARG A 121 20.83 -13.02 -3.24
CA ARG A 121 20.97 -11.91 -4.19
C ARG A 121 19.75 -11.81 -5.11
N PHE A 122 19.23 -12.93 -5.61
CA PHE A 122 18.02 -12.94 -6.43
C PHE A 122 16.79 -12.51 -5.61
N LYS A 123 16.64 -13.02 -4.38
CA LYS A 123 15.51 -12.64 -3.51
C LYS A 123 15.50 -11.13 -3.24
N TYR A 124 16.63 -10.55 -2.84
CA TYR A 124 16.73 -9.12 -2.59
C TYR A 124 16.54 -8.27 -3.84
N ALA A 125 17.10 -8.69 -4.98
CA ALA A 125 16.87 -7.99 -6.25
C ALA A 125 15.38 -7.99 -6.64
N THR A 126 14.69 -9.13 -6.50
CA THR A 126 13.25 -9.26 -6.75
C THR A 126 12.43 -8.35 -5.83
N LEU A 127 12.75 -8.34 -4.53
CA LEU A 127 12.08 -7.47 -3.57
C LEU A 127 12.34 -5.99 -3.88
N GLY A 128 13.57 -5.62 -4.25
CA GLY A 128 13.89 -4.25 -4.66
C GLY A 128 13.06 -3.79 -5.85
N VAL A 129 12.95 -4.63 -6.90
CA VAL A 129 12.09 -4.35 -8.06
C VAL A 129 10.62 -4.26 -7.64
N LEU A 130 10.16 -5.16 -6.78
CA LEU A 130 8.78 -5.14 -6.29
C LEU A 130 8.47 -3.84 -5.55
N PHE A 131 9.34 -3.39 -4.64
CA PHE A 131 9.15 -2.15 -3.89
C PHE A 131 9.00 -0.94 -4.82
N VAL A 132 9.92 -0.80 -5.79
CA VAL A 132 9.86 0.29 -6.76
C VAL A 132 8.57 0.24 -7.58
N ASN A 133 8.22 -0.94 -8.09
CA ASN A 133 7.06 -1.09 -8.96
C ASN A 133 5.74 -0.90 -8.20
N ILE A 134 5.65 -1.32 -6.94
CA ILE A 134 4.47 -1.08 -6.09
C ILE A 134 4.28 0.41 -5.83
N SER A 135 5.34 1.14 -5.50
CA SER A 135 5.27 2.58 -5.25
C SER A 135 4.85 3.37 -6.49
N ILE A 136 5.31 2.94 -7.68
CA ILE A 136 4.90 3.57 -8.95
C ILE A 136 3.49 3.08 -9.36
N GLY A 137 3.24 1.78 -9.24
CA GLY A 137 1.98 1.15 -9.67
C GLY A 137 0.75 1.63 -8.90
N GLY A 138 0.92 2.15 -7.68
CA GLY A 138 -0.16 2.73 -6.87
C GLY A 138 -0.60 4.14 -7.29
N THR A 139 -0.01 4.74 -8.33
CA THR A 139 -0.24 6.14 -8.68
C THR A 139 -1.39 6.40 -9.63
N LEU A 140 -2.07 5.39 -10.18
CA LEU A 140 -3.18 5.57 -11.14
C LEU A 140 -4.48 6.07 -10.51
N THR A 141 -4.58 6.07 -9.19
CA THR A 141 -5.77 6.59 -8.49
C THR A 141 -5.36 7.54 -7.37
N PRO A 142 -6.19 8.56 -7.07
CA PRO A 142 -5.85 9.58 -6.07
C PRO A 142 -5.91 9.08 -4.62
N TYR A 143 -6.27 7.81 -4.36
CA TYR A 143 -6.50 7.28 -3.01
C TYR A 143 -5.64 6.05 -2.65
N ALA A 144 -4.97 5.42 -3.61
CA ALA A 144 -4.32 4.14 -3.37
C ALA A 144 -2.98 4.24 -2.65
N ALA A 145 -2.24 5.32 -2.89
CA ALA A 145 -0.95 5.57 -2.26
C ALA A 145 -1.02 6.82 -1.36
N PRO A 146 -0.58 6.73 -0.09
CA PRO A 146 -0.65 7.86 0.84
C PRO A 146 -0.01 9.15 0.34
N PRO A 147 1.16 9.16 -0.34
CA PRO A 147 1.74 10.39 -0.88
C PRO A 147 0.86 11.06 -1.93
N ILE A 148 0.20 10.27 -2.78
CA ILE A 148 -0.71 10.80 -3.80
C ILE A 148 -1.95 11.39 -3.15
N LEU A 149 -2.53 10.69 -2.16
CA LEU A 149 -3.70 11.18 -1.43
C LEU A 149 -3.46 12.57 -0.82
N MET A 150 -2.26 12.79 -0.25
CA MET A 150 -1.89 14.06 0.37
C MET A 150 -1.86 15.24 -0.61
N VAL A 151 -1.47 15.01 -1.86
CA VAL A 151 -1.33 16.06 -2.86
C VAL A 151 -2.54 16.17 -3.79
N SER A 152 -3.26 15.08 -4.02
CA SER A 152 -4.40 15.03 -4.95
C SER A 152 -5.52 15.99 -4.57
N SER A 153 -5.83 16.12 -3.28
CA SER A 153 -6.82 17.08 -2.78
C SER A 153 -6.38 18.53 -2.99
N THR A 154 -5.09 18.81 -2.81
CA THR A 154 -4.52 20.16 -2.96
C THR A 154 -4.44 20.58 -4.43
N TRP A 155 -4.14 19.66 -5.32
CA TRP A 155 -3.95 19.92 -6.75
C TRP A 155 -5.15 19.53 -7.61
N ASN A 156 -6.26 19.11 -6.98
CA ASN A 156 -7.50 18.68 -7.64
C ASN A 156 -7.27 17.56 -8.66
N TRP A 157 -6.41 16.60 -8.31
CA TRP A 157 -6.16 15.41 -9.12
C TRP A 157 -7.28 14.41 -8.90
N ASP A 158 -8.20 14.35 -9.84
CA ASP A 158 -9.24 13.32 -9.88
C ASP A 158 -8.76 12.05 -10.63
N ILE A 159 -9.60 11.03 -10.68
CA ILE A 159 -9.29 9.78 -11.36
C ILE A 159 -9.00 10.00 -12.86
N TRP A 160 -9.73 10.88 -13.51
CA TRP A 160 -9.55 11.15 -14.93
C TRP A 160 -8.22 11.84 -15.19
N TYR A 161 -7.90 12.83 -14.40
CA TYR A 161 -6.59 13.49 -14.44
C TYR A 161 -5.44 12.49 -14.25
N MET A 162 -5.57 11.57 -13.28
CA MET A 162 -4.54 10.58 -13.01
C MET A 162 -4.36 9.61 -14.18
N LEU A 163 -5.44 9.12 -14.77
CA LEU A 163 -5.40 8.20 -15.93
C LEU A 163 -4.85 8.86 -17.21
N GLU A 164 -5.00 10.18 -17.35
CA GLU A 164 -4.49 10.91 -18.53
C GLU A 164 -3.01 11.31 -18.39
N ASN A 165 -2.51 11.48 -17.18
CA ASN A 165 -1.20 12.06 -16.94
C ASN A 165 -0.17 11.08 -16.32
N PHE A 166 -0.62 9.92 -15.81
CA PHE A 166 0.23 8.90 -15.21
C PHE A 166 0.03 7.53 -15.86
#